data_f09d6600b7c8259cb4ac5fb8932ddef8
#
_entry.id   f09d6600b7c8259cb4ac5fb8932ddef8
#
_cell.length_a   1.000
_cell.length_b   1.000
_cell.length_c   1.000
_cell.angle_alpha   90.00
_cell.angle_beta   90.00
_cell.angle_gamma   90.00
#
_symmetry.space_group_name_H-M   'P 1'
#
loop_
_entity.id
_entity.type
_entity.pdbx_description
1 polymer ?
#
loop_
_entity_poly.entity_id
_entity_poly.type
_entity_poly.pdbx_seq_one_letter_code
_entity_poly.pdbx_strand_id
1 'polypeptide(L)'
;LAFWVAVGIPVALLGTLGFLPFSDITISTMTVLAFILVLGIVVDDAIVVGERVYGHEQMGKEPVQAAIEGTWEVSVPVIFGVLTTITAFLPLIAVDGRMSNFFAPIGWVVIFALICSIIESQLILPSHLARIEKEQRLKQASQGNGTSYRAGWQEGYKTSQRTHTGLFSLRQ
;
A
#
# COMPACT_ATOMS: atom_id res chain seq x y z
N LEU A 1 5.94 3.91 -0.07
CA LEU A 1 5.53 2.58 0.35
C LEU A 1 5.23 2.51 1.84
N ALA A 2 6.22 2.73 2.74
CA ALA A 2 6.07 2.61 4.18
C ALA A 2 4.88 3.39 4.78
N PHE A 3 4.60 4.59 4.27
CA PHE A 3 3.45 5.39 4.68
C PHE A 3 2.11 4.68 4.39
N TRP A 4 1.98 4.05 3.23
CA TRP A 4 0.74 3.37 2.85
C TRP A 4 0.53 2.07 3.61
N VAL A 5 1.59 1.31 3.84
CA VAL A 5 1.55 0.14 4.74
C VAL A 5 1.13 0.57 6.14
N ALA A 6 1.71 1.67 6.66
CA ALA A 6 1.36 2.21 7.97
C ALA A 6 -0.10 2.71 8.07
N VAL A 7 -0.70 3.16 6.98
CA VAL A 7 -2.13 3.55 6.92
C VAL A 7 -3.04 2.34 6.79
N GLY A 8 -2.63 1.31 6.04
CA GLY A 8 -3.42 0.10 5.83
C GLY A 8 -3.68 -0.67 7.12
N ILE A 9 -2.69 -0.75 8.01
CA ILE A 9 -2.82 -1.42 9.29
C ILE A 9 -3.98 -0.87 10.15
N PRO A 10 -4.08 0.45 10.41
CA PRO A 10 -5.24 1.02 11.09
C PRO A 10 -6.56 0.77 10.35
N VAL A 11 -6.56 0.78 9.02
CA VAL A 11 -7.77 0.51 8.22
C VAL A 11 -8.28 -0.92 8.44
N ALA A 12 -7.40 -1.92 8.40
CA ALA A 12 -7.74 -3.31 8.67
C ALA A 12 -8.29 -3.51 10.10
N LEU A 13 -7.66 -2.86 11.10
CA LEU A 13 -8.09 -2.92 12.49
C LEU A 13 -9.43 -2.21 12.71
N LEU A 14 -9.64 -1.03 12.10
CA LEU A 14 -10.92 -0.31 12.16
C LEU A 14 -12.03 -1.10 11.46
N GLY A 15 -11.74 -1.75 10.33
CA GLY A 15 -12.66 -2.68 9.68
C GLY A 15 -13.10 -3.80 10.62
N THR A 16 -12.16 -4.38 11.36
CA THR A 16 -12.45 -5.41 12.36
C THR A 16 -13.29 -4.86 13.51
N LEU A 17 -12.97 -3.68 14.04
CA LEU A 17 -13.76 -3.02 15.07
C LEU A 17 -15.19 -2.72 14.59
N GLY A 18 -15.36 -2.31 13.34
CA GLY A 18 -16.68 -2.10 12.73
C GLY A 18 -17.52 -3.36 12.60
N PHE A 19 -16.89 -4.54 12.61
CA PHE A 19 -17.57 -5.83 12.52
C PHE A 19 -18.02 -6.37 13.89
N LEU A 20 -17.40 -5.94 15.00
CA LEU A 20 -17.71 -6.42 16.36
C LEU A 20 -19.19 -6.26 16.76
N PRO A 21 -19.88 -5.13 16.45
CA PRO A 21 -21.29 -4.97 16.78
C PRO A 21 -22.23 -5.99 16.13
N PHE A 22 -21.83 -6.58 14.99
CA PHE A 22 -22.61 -7.58 14.27
C PHE A 22 -22.41 -9.01 14.79
N SER A 23 -21.39 -9.23 15.65
CA SER A 23 -21.02 -10.54 16.14
C SER A 23 -21.31 -10.75 17.63
N ASP A 24 -22.06 -9.84 18.27
CA ASP A 24 -22.34 -9.86 19.73
C ASP A 24 -21.09 -9.91 20.63
N ILE A 25 -19.93 -9.58 20.08
CA ILE A 25 -18.66 -9.57 20.79
C ILE A 25 -18.46 -8.21 21.45
N THR A 26 -18.35 -8.20 22.77
CA THR A 26 -18.07 -6.99 23.54
C THR A 26 -16.56 -6.72 23.64
N ILE A 27 -16.21 -5.43 23.70
CA ILE A 27 -14.83 -5.04 23.96
C ILE A 27 -14.46 -5.44 25.39
N SER A 28 -13.58 -6.39 25.52
CA SER A 28 -13.07 -6.95 26.77
C SER A 28 -11.54 -7.00 26.76
N THR A 29 -10.93 -7.32 27.88
CA THR A 29 -9.48 -7.53 27.95
C THR A 29 -9.01 -8.60 26.95
N MET A 30 -9.83 -9.63 26.69
CA MET A 30 -9.51 -10.69 25.75
C MET A 30 -9.56 -10.22 24.29
N THR A 31 -10.53 -9.38 23.95
CA THR A 31 -10.59 -8.78 22.61
C THR A 31 -9.43 -7.82 22.36
N VAL A 32 -9.02 -7.03 23.35
CA VAL A 32 -7.85 -6.16 23.24
C VAL A 32 -6.57 -6.98 23.07
N LEU A 33 -6.41 -8.07 23.83
CA LEU A 33 -5.28 -8.98 23.65
C LEU A 33 -5.24 -9.59 22.24
N ALA A 34 -6.41 -9.95 21.70
CA ALA A 34 -6.53 -10.46 20.33
C ALA A 34 -6.11 -9.42 19.27
N PHE A 35 -6.49 -8.15 19.48
CA PHE A 35 -6.04 -7.06 18.60
C PHE A 35 -4.52 -6.87 18.63
N ILE A 36 -3.89 -6.95 19.79
CA ILE A 36 -2.44 -6.86 19.91
C ILE A 36 -1.76 -8.03 19.18
N LEU A 37 -2.30 -9.24 19.35
CA LEU A 37 -1.77 -10.45 18.73
C LEU A 37 -1.88 -10.39 17.20
N VAL A 38 -3.04 -10.01 16.70
CA VAL A 38 -3.28 -9.97 15.25
C VAL A 38 -2.55 -8.81 14.57
N LEU A 39 -2.26 -7.74 15.30
CA LEU A 39 -1.52 -6.59 14.77
C LEU A 39 -0.19 -7.02 14.14
N GLY A 40 0.57 -7.91 14.83
CA GLY A 40 1.82 -8.44 14.30
C GLY A 40 1.64 -9.18 12.98
N ILE A 41 0.61 -10.04 12.90
CA ILE A 41 0.34 -10.85 11.70
C ILE A 41 -0.08 -9.98 10.51
N VAL A 42 -0.95 -8.99 10.76
CA VAL A 42 -1.45 -8.06 9.71
C VAL A 42 -0.32 -7.19 9.14
N VAL A 43 0.62 -6.77 10.00
CA VAL A 43 1.80 -6.00 9.57
C VAL A 43 2.66 -6.80 8.59
N ASP A 44 2.91 -8.07 8.90
CA ASP A 44 3.75 -8.93 8.08
C ASP A 44 3.16 -9.15 6.68
N ASP A 45 1.86 -9.38 6.56
CA ASP A 45 1.17 -9.56 5.27
C ASP A 45 1.29 -8.31 4.38
N ALA A 46 1.07 -7.13 4.96
CA ALA A 46 1.16 -5.86 4.24
C ALA A 46 2.60 -5.55 3.78
N ILE A 47 3.61 -5.90 4.58
CA ILE A 47 5.02 -5.72 4.24
C ILE A 47 5.40 -6.60 3.05
N VAL A 48 5.03 -7.88 3.05
CA VAL A 48 5.36 -8.82 1.97
C VAL A 48 4.84 -8.34 0.62
N VAL A 49 3.58 -7.91 0.56
CA VAL A 49 2.99 -7.36 -0.68
C VAL A 49 3.70 -6.07 -1.10
N GLY A 50 3.92 -5.16 -0.14
CA GLY A 50 4.58 -3.88 -0.39
C GLY A 50 6.01 -4.04 -0.92
N GLU A 51 6.81 -4.93 -0.35
CA GLU A 51 8.19 -5.18 -0.79
C GLU A 51 8.23 -5.72 -2.23
N ARG A 52 7.30 -6.58 -2.61
CA ARG A 52 7.24 -7.11 -3.98
C ARG A 52 6.84 -6.06 -5.01
N VAL A 53 5.84 -5.26 -4.72
CA VAL A 53 5.46 -4.12 -5.56
C VAL A 53 6.66 -3.19 -5.77
N TYR A 54 7.34 -2.82 -4.68
CA TYR A 54 8.52 -1.97 -4.73
C TYR A 54 9.68 -2.59 -5.53
N GLY A 55 9.90 -3.89 -5.41
CA GLY A 55 10.90 -4.61 -6.21
C GLY A 55 10.64 -4.50 -7.71
N HIS A 56 9.39 -4.65 -8.15
CA HIS A 56 8.99 -4.47 -9.55
C HIS A 56 9.15 -3.02 -10.05
N GLU A 57 8.90 -2.04 -9.18
CA GLU A 57 9.15 -0.62 -9.49
C GLU A 57 10.64 -0.35 -9.73
N GLN A 58 11.51 -0.91 -8.90
CA GLN A 58 12.96 -0.77 -9.08
C GLN A 58 13.49 -1.42 -10.37
N MET A 59 12.81 -2.42 -10.90
CA MET A 59 13.10 -3.00 -12.22
C MET A 59 12.68 -2.09 -13.38
N GLY A 60 12.13 -0.89 -13.12
CA GLY A 60 11.73 0.08 -14.12
C GLY A 60 10.36 -0.16 -14.76
N LYS A 61 9.52 -1.02 -14.18
CA LYS A 61 8.15 -1.23 -14.64
C LYS A 61 7.27 -0.02 -14.35
N GLU A 62 6.21 0.14 -15.13
CA GLU A 62 5.21 1.17 -14.82
C GLU A 62 4.53 0.91 -13.47
N PRO A 63 4.15 1.96 -12.71
CA PRO A 63 3.59 1.82 -11.35
C PRO A 63 2.38 0.89 -11.27
N VAL A 64 1.47 1.00 -12.24
CA VAL A 64 0.27 0.14 -12.30
C VAL A 64 0.67 -1.31 -12.56
N GLN A 65 1.60 -1.54 -13.46
CA GLN A 65 2.08 -2.88 -13.82
C GLN A 65 2.88 -3.49 -12.66
N ALA A 66 3.74 -2.72 -12.02
CA ALA A 66 4.49 -3.15 -10.84
C ALA A 66 3.56 -3.56 -9.69
N ALA A 67 2.49 -2.78 -9.45
CA ALA A 67 1.50 -3.09 -8.42
C ALA A 67 0.74 -4.39 -8.73
N ILE A 68 0.30 -4.59 -9.98
CA ILE A 68 -0.44 -5.79 -10.39
C ILE A 68 0.48 -7.02 -10.32
N GLU A 69 1.64 -6.98 -10.96
CA GLU A 69 2.53 -8.12 -11.03
C GLU A 69 3.14 -8.47 -9.66
N GLY A 70 3.55 -7.46 -8.89
CA GLY A 70 4.09 -7.65 -7.54
C GLY A 70 3.07 -8.26 -6.58
N THR A 71 1.82 -7.79 -6.61
CA THR A 71 0.76 -8.37 -5.79
C THR A 71 0.41 -9.79 -6.23
N TRP A 72 0.29 -10.02 -7.53
CA TRP A 72 -0.05 -11.33 -8.08
C TRP A 72 0.98 -12.41 -7.73
N GLU A 73 2.26 -12.07 -7.76
CA GLU A 73 3.36 -12.99 -7.46
C GLU A 73 3.30 -13.53 -6.03
N VAL A 74 2.88 -12.70 -5.05
CA VAL A 74 2.81 -13.10 -3.64
C VAL A 74 1.39 -13.42 -3.16
N SER A 75 0.36 -13.20 -3.97
CA SER A 75 -1.03 -13.41 -3.55
C SER A 75 -1.31 -14.85 -3.11
N VAL A 76 -0.79 -15.83 -3.85
CA VAL A 76 -0.99 -17.25 -3.53
C VAL A 76 -0.37 -17.62 -2.18
N PRO A 77 0.93 -17.42 -1.92
CA PRO A 77 1.51 -17.75 -0.62
C PRO A 77 0.90 -16.94 0.54
N VAL A 78 0.58 -15.66 0.35
CA VAL A 78 -0.06 -14.83 1.39
C VAL A 78 -1.45 -15.37 1.73
N ILE A 79 -2.31 -15.63 0.74
CA ILE A 79 -3.66 -16.18 0.97
C ILE A 79 -3.59 -17.53 1.68
N PHE A 80 -2.71 -18.43 1.25
CA PHE A 80 -2.56 -19.74 1.92
C PHE A 80 -2.02 -19.60 3.34
N GLY A 81 -1.09 -18.70 3.60
CA GLY A 81 -0.57 -18.39 4.93
C GLY A 81 -1.69 -17.93 5.86
N VAL A 82 -2.50 -16.97 5.42
CA VAL A 82 -3.63 -16.46 6.19
C VAL A 82 -4.70 -17.53 6.41
N LEU A 83 -5.04 -18.33 5.40
CA LEU A 83 -5.99 -19.45 5.55
C LEU A 83 -5.49 -20.48 6.58
N THR A 84 -4.20 -20.77 6.59
CA THR A 84 -3.59 -21.65 7.60
C THR A 84 -3.75 -21.06 9.00
N THR A 85 -3.50 -19.75 9.15
CA THR A 85 -3.68 -19.07 10.43
C THR A 85 -5.14 -19.06 10.87
N ILE A 86 -6.08 -18.76 9.98
CA ILE A 86 -7.53 -18.85 10.26
C ILE A 86 -7.89 -20.26 10.75
N THR A 87 -7.42 -21.29 10.06
CA THR A 87 -7.69 -22.69 10.43
C THR A 87 -7.13 -23.01 11.83
N ALA A 88 -5.97 -22.48 12.20
CA ALA A 88 -5.37 -22.66 13.52
C ALA A 88 -6.18 -21.98 14.64
N PHE A 89 -6.91 -20.90 14.33
CA PHE A 89 -7.76 -20.19 15.30
C PHE A 89 -9.21 -20.73 15.36
N LEU A 90 -9.67 -21.53 14.40
CA LEU A 90 -11.01 -22.15 14.44
C LEU A 90 -11.27 -22.96 15.72
N PRO A 91 -10.35 -23.76 16.26
CA PRO A 91 -10.60 -24.49 17.50
C PRO A 91 -10.94 -23.60 18.70
N LEU A 92 -10.45 -22.35 18.73
CA LEU A 92 -10.75 -21.40 19.82
C LEU A 92 -12.23 -21.00 19.84
N ILE A 93 -12.86 -20.94 18.66
CA ILE A 93 -14.29 -20.64 18.54
C ILE A 93 -15.16 -21.86 18.92
N ALA A 94 -14.62 -23.07 18.70
CA ALA A 94 -15.33 -24.33 18.98
C ALA A 94 -15.22 -24.79 20.44
N VAL A 95 -14.57 -24.04 21.32
CA VAL A 95 -14.45 -24.33 22.74
C VAL A 95 -15.81 -24.17 23.42
N ASP A 96 -16.29 -25.19 24.11
CA ASP A 96 -17.54 -25.18 24.86
C ASP A 96 -17.37 -24.82 26.34
N GLY A 97 -18.48 -24.44 26.99
CA GLY A 97 -18.55 -24.15 28.41
C GLY A 97 -18.00 -22.79 28.84
N ARG A 98 -17.57 -22.67 30.09
CA ARG A 98 -17.12 -21.38 30.63
C ARG A 98 -15.88 -20.81 29.95
N MET A 99 -15.06 -21.66 29.37
CA MET A 99 -13.86 -21.24 28.64
C MET A 99 -14.19 -20.59 27.31
N SER A 100 -15.33 -20.85 26.69
CA SER A 100 -15.81 -20.22 25.46
C SER A 100 -15.82 -18.70 25.58
N ASN A 101 -16.27 -18.17 26.73
CA ASN A 101 -16.35 -16.71 26.93
C ASN A 101 -14.97 -16.01 26.88
N PHE A 102 -13.88 -16.75 27.07
CA PHE A 102 -12.52 -16.21 26.97
C PHE A 102 -11.89 -16.44 25.60
N PHE A 103 -12.03 -17.66 25.04
CA PHE A 103 -11.34 -18.04 23.82
C PHE A 103 -12.09 -17.69 22.54
N ALA A 104 -13.41 -17.80 22.51
CA ALA A 104 -14.18 -17.50 21.31
C ALA A 104 -14.04 -16.05 20.83
N PRO A 105 -14.05 -15.00 21.69
CA PRO A 105 -13.80 -13.63 21.25
C PRO A 105 -12.43 -13.45 20.61
N ILE A 106 -11.39 -14.13 21.11
CA ILE A 106 -10.03 -14.09 20.53
C ILE A 106 -10.07 -14.66 19.11
N GLY A 107 -10.65 -15.84 18.93
CA GLY A 107 -10.76 -16.50 17.62
C GLY A 107 -11.49 -15.64 16.61
N TRP A 108 -12.64 -15.09 16.97
CA TRP A 108 -13.42 -14.22 16.08
C TRP A 108 -12.70 -12.94 15.68
N VAL A 109 -12.10 -12.22 16.64
CA VAL A 109 -11.35 -11.00 16.37
C VAL A 109 -10.20 -11.26 15.40
N VAL A 110 -9.43 -12.34 15.64
CA VAL A 110 -8.31 -12.69 14.77
C VAL A 110 -8.79 -13.04 13.37
N ILE A 111 -9.84 -13.85 13.23
CA ILE A 111 -10.37 -14.23 11.90
C ILE A 111 -10.90 -13.02 11.13
N PHE A 112 -11.67 -12.13 11.76
CA PHE A 112 -12.15 -10.94 11.10
C PHE A 112 -11.01 -10.01 10.70
N ALA A 113 -10.01 -9.82 11.56
CA ALA A 113 -8.86 -8.99 11.25
C ALA A 113 -8.05 -9.55 10.08
N LEU A 114 -7.87 -10.86 10.00
CA LEU A 114 -7.17 -11.50 8.88
C LEU A 114 -7.95 -11.39 7.56
N ILE A 115 -9.27 -11.49 7.60
CA ILE A 115 -10.11 -11.28 6.41
C ILE A 115 -9.98 -9.82 5.93
N CYS A 116 -10.08 -8.85 6.85
CA CYS A 116 -9.89 -7.44 6.52
C CYS A 116 -8.48 -7.17 5.98
N SER A 117 -7.46 -7.80 6.56
CA SER A 117 -6.06 -7.68 6.14
C SER A 117 -5.83 -8.19 4.71
N ILE A 118 -6.40 -9.35 4.33
CA ILE A 118 -6.32 -9.83 2.95
C ILE A 118 -6.96 -8.84 1.99
N ILE A 119 -8.14 -8.32 2.30
CA ILE A 119 -8.83 -7.36 1.46
C ILE A 119 -7.99 -6.09 1.30
N GLU A 120 -7.40 -5.61 2.39
CA GLU A 120 -6.56 -4.42 2.38
C GLU A 120 -5.27 -4.66 1.58
N SER A 121 -4.51 -5.70 1.90
CA SER A 121 -3.20 -5.96 1.30
C SER A 121 -3.27 -6.37 -0.17
N GLN A 122 -4.31 -7.09 -0.59
CA GLN A 122 -4.44 -7.59 -1.96
C GLN A 122 -5.18 -6.63 -2.90
N LEU A 123 -6.11 -5.80 -2.39
CA LEU A 123 -6.95 -4.94 -3.21
C LEU A 123 -6.67 -3.46 -2.98
N ILE A 124 -6.61 -3.02 -1.73
CA ILE A 124 -6.54 -1.59 -1.41
C ILE A 124 -5.11 -1.07 -1.57
N LEU A 125 -4.14 -1.74 -0.97
CA LEU A 125 -2.73 -1.33 -1.00
C LEU A 125 -2.17 -1.19 -2.43
N PRO A 126 -2.26 -2.19 -3.32
CA PRO A 126 -1.73 -2.07 -4.68
C PRO A 126 -2.46 -1.00 -5.50
N SER A 127 -3.76 -0.83 -5.30
CA SER A 127 -4.55 0.21 -5.99
C SER A 127 -4.09 1.62 -5.64
N HIS A 128 -3.77 1.87 -4.37
CA HIS A 128 -3.26 3.16 -3.91
C HIS A 128 -1.84 3.43 -4.38
N LEU A 129 -0.96 2.44 -4.31
CA LEU A 129 0.43 2.56 -4.79
C LEU A 129 0.47 2.92 -6.28
N ALA A 130 -0.27 2.19 -7.11
CA ALA A 130 -0.35 2.45 -8.55
C ALA A 130 -0.84 3.86 -8.88
N ARG A 131 -1.81 4.39 -8.14
CA ARG A 131 -2.39 5.71 -8.40
C ARG A 131 -1.42 6.85 -8.11
N ILE A 132 -0.73 6.79 -6.98
CA ILE A 132 0.14 7.88 -6.52
C ILE A 132 1.38 8.00 -7.37
N GLU A 133 1.98 6.90 -7.69
CA GLU A 133 3.19 6.92 -8.50
C GLU A 133 2.92 7.38 -9.93
N LYS A 134 1.75 7.03 -10.48
CA LYS A 134 1.28 7.59 -11.74
C LYS A 134 1.17 9.13 -11.68
N GLU A 135 0.62 9.68 -10.60
CA GLU A 135 0.56 11.14 -10.41
C GLU A 135 1.95 11.78 -10.28
N GLN A 136 2.88 11.13 -9.59
CA GLN A 136 4.25 11.64 -9.44
C GLN A 136 4.98 11.67 -10.78
N ARG A 137 4.87 10.61 -11.59
CA ARG A 137 5.46 10.58 -12.93
C ARG A 137 4.86 11.64 -13.86
N LEU A 138 3.55 11.87 -13.81
CA LEU A 138 2.91 12.94 -14.57
C LEU A 138 3.42 14.33 -14.16
N LYS A 139 3.60 14.58 -12.87
CA LYS A 139 4.18 15.84 -12.37
C LYS A 139 5.63 16.01 -12.80
N GLN A 140 6.44 14.97 -12.75
CA GLN A 140 7.84 15.01 -13.22
C GLN A 140 7.93 15.24 -14.73
N ALA A 141 7.09 14.59 -15.54
CA ALA A 141 7.04 14.81 -16.97
C ALA A 141 6.60 16.25 -17.33
N SER A 142 5.65 16.79 -16.58
CA SER A 142 5.20 18.20 -16.74
C SER A 142 6.30 19.20 -16.37
N GLN A 143 7.07 18.94 -15.33
CA GLN A 143 8.20 19.79 -14.92
C GLN A 143 9.39 19.67 -15.87
N GLY A 144 9.70 18.47 -16.36
CA GLY A 144 10.76 18.24 -17.35
C GLY A 144 10.48 18.94 -18.68
N ASN A 145 9.22 18.98 -19.11
CA ASN A 145 8.83 19.68 -20.33
C ASN A 145 8.94 21.21 -20.16
N GLY A 146 8.64 21.74 -18.98
CA GLY A 146 8.79 23.17 -18.66
C GLY A 146 10.25 23.64 -18.63
N THR A 147 11.18 22.82 -18.14
CA THR A 147 12.62 23.14 -18.14
C THR A 147 13.22 23.06 -19.53
N SER A 148 12.81 22.12 -20.37
CA SER A 148 13.23 22.02 -21.77
C SER A 148 12.75 23.23 -22.61
N TYR A 149 11.52 23.67 -22.39
CA TYR A 149 10.98 24.88 -23.04
C TYR A 149 11.76 26.13 -22.65
N ARG A 150 12.04 26.30 -21.36
CA ARG A 150 12.85 27.46 -20.87
C ARG A 150 14.27 27.45 -21.39
N ALA A 151 14.92 26.30 -21.46
CA ALA A 151 16.27 26.17 -22.03
C ALA A 151 16.30 26.53 -23.51
N GLY A 152 15.32 26.05 -24.28
CA GLY A 152 15.18 26.38 -25.69
C GLY A 152 14.96 27.89 -25.96
N TRP A 153 14.16 28.57 -25.14
CA TRP A 153 13.95 30.00 -25.22
C TRP A 153 15.23 30.80 -24.90
N GLN A 154 15.98 30.37 -23.90
CA GLN A 154 17.25 31.04 -23.53
C GLN A 154 18.33 30.87 -24.60
N GLU A 155 18.44 29.71 -25.21
CA GLU A 155 19.37 29.51 -26.35
C GLU A 155 18.96 30.31 -27.57
N GLY A 156 17.69 30.32 -27.96
CA GLY A 156 17.17 31.13 -29.06
C GLY A 156 17.42 32.63 -28.86
N TYR A 157 17.24 33.13 -27.63
CA TYR A 157 17.50 34.54 -27.29
C TYR A 157 18.98 34.89 -27.36
N LYS A 158 19.88 34.05 -26.90
CA LYS A 158 21.33 34.21 -26.99
C LYS A 158 21.83 34.20 -28.43
N THR A 159 21.27 33.35 -29.26
CA THR A 159 21.61 33.24 -30.68
C THR A 159 21.15 34.50 -31.45
N SER A 160 19.96 35.00 -31.16
CA SER A 160 19.44 36.25 -31.73
C SER A 160 20.30 37.48 -31.37
N GLN A 161 20.76 37.57 -30.14
CA GLN A 161 21.66 38.67 -29.72
C GLN A 161 23.04 38.61 -30.39
N ARG A 162 23.60 37.41 -30.61
CA ARG A 162 24.88 37.26 -31.32
C ARG A 162 24.80 37.67 -32.76
N THR A 163 23.67 37.42 -33.44
CA THR A 163 23.46 37.81 -34.81
C THR A 163 23.35 39.33 -34.96
N HIS A 164 22.68 40.00 -34.01
CA HIS A 164 22.57 41.45 -34.03
C HIS A 164 23.91 42.16 -33.72
N THR A 165 24.74 41.63 -32.81
CA THR A 165 26.06 42.20 -32.50
C THR A 165 27.07 41.99 -33.65
N GLY A 166 26.98 40.83 -34.36
CA GLY A 166 27.85 40.54 -35.51
C GLY A 166 27.59 41.45 -36.72
N LEU A 167 26.32 41.85 -36.93
CA LEU A 167 25.95 42.78 -38.02
C LEU A 167 26.42 44.20 -37.76
N PHE A 168 26.58 44.63 -36.52
CA PHE A 168 27.08 45.96 -36.16
C PHE A 168 28.61 46.10 -36.34
N SER A 169 29.36 44.99 -36.22
CA SER A 169 30.84 45.01 -36.35
C SER A 169 31.33 45.02 -37.81
N LEU A 170 30.49 44.77 -38.80
CA LEU A 170 30.84 44.78 -40.22
C LEU A 170 30.54 46.13 -40.91
N ARG A 171 30.13 47.15 -40.14
CA ARG A 171 29.75 48.46 -40.67
C ARG A 171 30.71 49.60 -40.27
N GLN A 172 31.88 49.25 -39.73
CA GLN A 172 33.04 50.13 -39.54
C GLN A 172 34.19 49.70 -40.46
#